data_f5ba8016230d83508009900a56683881
#
_entry.id   f5ba8016230d83508009900a56683881
#
_cell.length_a   1.000
_cell.length_b   1.000
_cell.length_c   1.000
_cell.angle_alpha   90.00
_cell.angle_beta   90.00
_cell.angle_gamma   90.00
#
_symmetry.space_group_name_H-M   'P 1'
#
loop_
_entity.id
_entity.type
_entity.pdbx_description
1 polymer ?
#
loop_
_entity_poly.entity_id
_entity_poly.type
_entity_poly.pdbx_seq_one_letter_code
_entity_poly.pdbx_strand_id
1 'polypeptide(L)'
;MKKIFLIDDFKAVISDLVKSKKKIGMCHGVFDLLHLGHFRHFEEAKKKVDILIVTVTEDEFVKKGPGRPVFNHLERAECLSSLELIDYVVISNEPSATKVIKLIKPHIYFKGPDYKNNKEDITGNIIKEKKALKLNMGKIVYTTDRKFSSTVLLKNYINFLSLKEKNSIKKIKEKYNFKIISSLIENLKSIVPTVVGETIIDKYQFTETLGKSGKEPVLVFKKKYFEKYLGGAGAICRHLSSFVNKTNLLSYLGQ
;
A
#
# COMPACT_ATOMS: atom_id res chain seq x y z
N MET A 1 -21.15 -10.28 16.24
CA MET A 1 -20.16 -11.37 16.13
C MET A 1 -18.84 -10.78 15.62
N LYS A 2 -17.69 -11.15 16.18
CA LYS A 2 -16.37 -10.66 15.72
C LYS A 2 -16.14 -11.14 14.28
N LYS A 3 -15.94 -10.21 13.33
CA LYS A 3 -15.69 -10.55 11.91
C LYS A 3 -14.23 -10.45 11.50
N ILE A 4 -13.38 -9.71 12.23
CA ILE A 4 -11.98 -9.43 11.89
C ILE A 4 -11.06 -10.31 12.74
N PHE A 5 -10.12 -10.99 12.09
CA PHE A 5 -9.15 -11.90 12.70
C PHE A 5 -7.75 -11.69 12.12
N LEU A 6 -6.75 -11.88 12.95
CA LEU A 6 -5.39 -12.16 12.46
C LEU A 6 -5.34 -13.60 11.93
N ILE A 7 -4.42 -13.86 10.99
CA ILE A 7 -4.34 -15.18 10.34
C ILE A 7 -4.14 -16.32 11.35
N ASP A 8 -3.38 -16.09 12.41
CA ASP A 8 -3.11 -17.12 13.41
C ASP A 8 -4.30 -17.41 14.32
N ASP A 9 -5.09 -16.38 14.64
CA ASP A 9 -6.33 -16.52 15.44
C ASP A 9 -7.45 -17.19 14.65
N PHE A 10 -7.42 -17.10 13.33
CA PHE A 10 -8.47 -17.66 12.47
C PHE A 10 -8.47 -19.19 12.38
N LYS A 11 -7.42 -19.86 12.86
CA LYS A 11 -7.29 -21.32 12.86
C LYS A 11 -8.44 -22.03 13.60
N ALA A 12 -8.87 -21.47 14.73
CA ALA A 12 -9.99 -22.02 15.49
C ALA A 12 -11.30 -21.92 14.71
N VAL A 13 -11.57 -20.74 14.13
CA VAL A 13 -12.79 -20.48 13.34
C VAL A 13 -12.87 -21.38 12.12
N ILE A 14 -11.76 -21.57 11.39
CA ILE A 14 -11.77 -22.42 10.17
C ILE A 14 -12.05 -23.89 10.50
N SER A 15 -11.61 -24.39 11.66
CA SER A 15 -11.93 -25.75 12.10
C SER A 15 -13.43 -25.99 12.18
N ASP A 16 -14.18 -25.02 12.73
CA ASP A 16 -15.63 -25.12 12.84
C ASP A 16 -16.33 -24.93 11.50
N LEU A 17 -15.81 -24.06 10.65
CA LEU A 17 -16.33 -23.86 9.30
C LEU A 17 -16.19 -25.14 8.44
N VAL A 18 -15.08 -25.84 8.54
CA VAL A 18 -14.88 -27.12 7.83
C VAL A 18 -15.89 -28.18 8.29
N LYS A 19 -16.18 -28.27 9.60
CA LYS A 19 -17.20 -29.18 10.14
C LYS A 19 -18.62 -28.86 9.65
N SER A 20 -18.91 -27.59 9.38
CA SER A 20 -20.23 -27.14 8.94
C SER A 20 -20.61 -27.58 7.52
N LYS A 21 -19.70 -28.17 6.76
CA LYS A 21 -19.88 -28.58 5.34
C LYS A 21 -20.31 -27.43 4.42
N LYS A 22 -20.17 -26.18 4.85
CA LYS A 22 -20.52 -25.01 4.04
C LYS A 22 -19.47 -24.77 2.97
N LYS A 23 -19.91 -24.27 1.83
CA LYS A 23 -19.06 -23.94 0.70
C LYS A 23 -18.33 -22.62 0.97
N ILE A 24 -17.01 -22.66 1.12
CA ILE A 24 -16.17 -21.52 1.47
C ILE A 24 -15.60 -20.90 0.21
N GLY A 25 -15.79 -19.59 0.05
CA GLY A 25 -15.13 -18.74 -0.94
C GLY A 25 -14.10 -17.82 -0.29
N MET A 26 -13.06 -17.48 -1.02
CA MET A 26 -12.04 -16.56 -0.58
C MET A 26 -11.74 -15.51 -1.65
N CYS A 27 -11.66 -14.24 -1.24
CA CYS A 27 -11.05 -13.15 -1.99
C CYS A 27 -9.78 -12.70 -1.27
N HIS A 28 -8.74 -12.31 -2.01
CA HIS A 28 -7.50 -11.77 -1.42
C HIS A 28 -7.05 -10.52 -2.17
N GLY A 29 -6.66 -9.49 -1.43
CA GLY A 29 -6.16 -8.26 -2.01
C GLY A 29 -5.74 -7.23 -0.98
N VAL A 30 -5.30 -6.08 -1.49
CA VAL A 30 -4.99 -4.91 -0.65
C VAL A 30 -6.26 -4.19 -0.21
N PHE A 31 -7.26 -4.06 -1.10
CA PHE A 31 -8.55 -3.40 -0.84
C PHE A 31 -8.41 -2.00 -0.23
N ASP A 32 -7.48 -1.20 -0.76
CA ASP A 32 -7.08 0.07 -0.18
C ASP A 32 -8.23 1.12 -0.24
N LEU A 33 -8.66 1.50 -1.42
CA LEU A 33 -9.83 2.36 -1.59
C LEU A 33 -10.96 1.52 -2.16
N LEU A 34 -11.95 1.19 -1.32
CA LEU A 34 -13.11 0.45 -1.79
C LEU A 34 -13.89 1.25 -2.84
N HIS A 35 -14.29 0.56 -3.90
CA HIS A 35 -15.03 1.13 -5.02
C HIS A 35 -16.00 0.11 -5.59
N LEU A 36 -16.88 0.55 -6.48
CA LEU A 36 -17.94 -0.27 -7.06
C LEU A 36 -17.44 -1.62 -7.63
N GLY A 37 -16.25 -1.66 -8.24
CA GLY A 37 -15.67 -2.91 -8.72
C GLY A 37 -15.38 -3.92 -7.61
N HIS A 38 -14.97 -3.48 -6.41
CA HIS A 38 -14.81 -4.38 -5.27
C HIS A 38 -16.17 -4.92 -4.79
N PHE A 39 -17.19 -4.06 -4.69
CA PHE A 39 -18.53 -4.48 -4.26
C PHE A 39 -19.10 -5.54 -5.21
N ARG A 40 -19.06 -5.31 -6.52
CA ARG A 40 -19.53 -6.27 -7.52
C ARG A 40 -18.73 -7.59 -7.49
N HIS A 41 -17.43 -7.50 -7.28
CA HIS A 41 -16.57 -8.67 -7.09
C HIS A 41 -17.03 -9.52 -5.90
N PHE A 42 -17.35 -8.89 -4.76
CA PHE A 42 -17.85 -9.59 -3.58
C PHE A 42 -19.26 -10.13 -3.78
N GLU A 43 -20.16 -9.38 -4.44
CA GLU A 43 -21.49 -9.86 -4.79
C GLU A 43 -21.45 -11.10 -5.68
N GLU A 44 -20.63 -11.09 -6.75
CA GLU A 44 -20.47 -12.24 -7.63
C GLU A 44 -19.86 -13.44 -6.89
N ALA A 45 -18.93 -13.19 -5.99
CA ALA A 45 -18.32 -14.23 -5.15
C ALA A 45 -19.35 -14.81 -4.18
N LYS A 46 -20.09 -13.96 -3.44
CA LYS A 46 -21.08 -14.41 -2.43
C LYS A 46 -22.22 -15.25 -3.03
N LYS A 47 -22.66 -14.94 -4.25
CA LYS A 47 -23.69 -15.75 -4.96
C LYS A 47 -23.29 -17.20 -5.22
N LYS A 48 -21.99 -17.54 -5.13
CA LYS A 48 -21.46 -18.88 -5.48
C LYS A 48 -21.03 -19.69 -4.26
N VAL A 49 -21.11 -19.12 -3.06
CA VAL A 49 -20.63 -19.73 -1.81
C VAL A 49 -21.52 -19.37 -0.62
N ASP A 50 -21.50 -20.22 0.42
CA ASP A 50 -22.24 -19.98 1.65
C ASP A 50 -21.48 -19.01 2.56
N ILE A 51 -20.16 -19.15 2.62
CA ILE A 51 -19.25 -18.34 3.43
C ILE A 51 -18.25 -17.62 2.53
N LEU A 52 -18.21 -16.30 2.61
CA LEU A 52 -17.21 -15.48 1.93
C LEU A 52 -16.20 -14.93 2.94
N ILE A 53 -14.95 -15.33 2.77
CA ILE A 53 -13.81 -14.84 3.55
C ILE A 53 -13.01 -13.88 2.67
N VAL A 54 -12.80 -12.67 3.17
CA VAL A 54 -11.94 -11.69 2.48
C VAL A 54 -10.64 -11.54 3.28
N THR A 55 -9.50 -11.68 2.59
CA THR A 55 -8.20 -11.57 3.24
C THR A 55 -7.48 -10.30 2.77
N VAL A 56 -6.96 -9.52 3.73
CA VAL A 56 -6.34 -8.21 3.53
C VAL A 56 -4.83 -8.33 3.74
N THR A 57 -4.05 -7.83 2.79
CA THR A 57 -2.58 -7.77 2.93
C THR A 57 -2.19 -6.67 3.92
N GLU A 58 -1.31 -6.96 4.89
CA GLU A 58 -0.71 -5.96 5.79
C GLU A 58 0.09 -4.90 5.02
N ASP A 59 0.23 -3.72 5.63
CA ASP A 59 0.78 -2.53 4.96
C ASP A 59 2.23 -2.72 4.51
N GLU A 60 3.04 -3.40 5.30
CA GLU A 60 4.46 -3.67 4.98
C GLU A 60 4.67 -4.49 3.70
N PHE A 61 3.68 -5.29 3.30
CA PHE A 61 3.71 -6.11 2.08
C PHE A 61 3.08 -5.42 0.87
N VAL A 62 2.54 -4.20 1.03
CA VAL A 62 1.90 -3.45 -0.07
C VAL A 62 2.94 -2.68 -0.88
N LYS A 63 3.24 -3.16 -2.09
CA LYS A 63 4.19 -2.54 -3.03
C LYS A 63 3.47 -1.79 -4.15
N LYS A 64 2.72 -0.73 -3.81
CA LYS A 64 1.94 0.08 -4.79
C LYS A 64 2.51 1.49 -5.03
N GLY A 65 3.72 1.77 -4.54
CA GLY A 65 4.38 3.07 -4.67
C GLY A 65 4.14 4.00 -3.47
N PRO A 66 4.75 5.20 -3.49
CA PRO A 66 4.67 6.16 -2.39
C PRO A 66 3.21 6.54 -2.05
N GLY A 67 2.92 6.69 -0.75
CA GLY A 67 1.58 7.04 -0.27
C GLY A 67 0.53 5.93 -0.39
N ARG A 68 0.96 4.67 -0.58
CA ARG A 68 0.06 3.51 -0.65
C ARG A 68 0.49 2.40 0.33
N PRO A 69 -0.47 1.79 1.06
CA PRO A 69 -1.91 2.05 1.00
C PRO A 69 -2.28 3.41 1.62
N VAL A 70 -3.44 3.98 1.23
CA VAL A 70 -3.98 5.21 1.81
C VAL A 70 -4.52 4.95 3.21
N PHE A 71 -5.24 3.84 3.38
CA PHE A 71 -5.75 3.36 4.66
C PHE A 71 -4.89 2.20 5.17
N ASN A 72 -4.57 2.21 6.47
CA ASN A 72 -3.84 1.11 7.10
C ASN A 72 -4.67 -0.18 7.07
N HIS A 73 -4.01 -1.33 7.29
CA HIS A 73 -4.68 -2.64 7.16
C HIS A 73 -5.84 -2.85 8.14
N LEU A 74 -5.83 -2.20 9.32
CA LEU A 74 -6.92 -2.27 10.28
C LEU A 74 -8.15 -1.51 9.77
N GLU A 75 -7.97 -0.29 9.28
CA GLU A 75 -9.03 0.52 8.68
C GLU A 75 -9.63 -0.17 7.45
N ARG A 76 -8.80 -0.78 6.62
CA ARG A 76 -9.25 -1.53 5.44
C ARG A 76 -10.05 -2.78 5.84
N ALA A 77 -9.61 -3.47 6.89
CA ALA A 77 -10.34 -4.62 7.43
C ALA A 77 -11.67 -4.21 8.05
N GLU A 78 -11.71 -3.08 8.76
CA GLU A 78 -12.94 -2.53 9.33
C GLU A 78 -13.97 -2.18 8.24
N CYS A 79 -13.55 -1.44 7.20
CA CYS A 79 -14.39 -1.13 6.05
C CYS A 79 -14.98 -2.40 5.41
N LEU A 80 -14.18 -3.45 5.22
CA LEU A 80 -14.64 -4.71 4.65
C LEU A 80 -15.60 -5.46 5.59
N SER A 81 -15.34 -5.44 6.90
CA SER A 81 -16.18 -6.12 7.88
C SER A 81 -17.58 -5.52 8.01
N SER A 82 -17.73 -4.23 7.63
CA SER A 82 -19.00 -3.53 7.61
C SER A 82 -19.91 -3.98 6.45
N LEU A 83 -19.38 -4.69 5.46
CA LEU A 83 -20.16 -5.22 4.34
C LEU A 83 -20.88 -6.50 4.75
N GLU A 84 -22.20 -6.55 4.55
CA GLU A 84 -23.03 -7.71 4.86
C GLU A 84 -22.65 -8.96 4.05
N LEU A 85 -22.18 -8.75 2.82
CA LEU A 85 -21.73 -9.82 1.91
C LEU A 85 -20.53 -10.61 2.42
N ILE A 86 -19.75 -10.04 3.35
CA ILE A 86 -18.51 -10.63 3.86
C ILE A 86 -18.77 -11.23 5.24
N ASP A 87 -18.54 -12.52 5.37
CA ASP A 87 -18.75 -13.23 6.64
C ASP A 87 -17.54 -13.06 7.57
N TYR A 88 -16.32 -13.12 7.02
CA TYR A 88 -15.07 -12.98 7.78
C TYR A 88 -14.03 -12.16 7.01
N VAL A 89 -13.27 -11.38 7.77
CA VAL A 89 -12.09 -10.65 7.27
C VAL A 89 -10.85 -11.17 8.00
N VAL A 90 -9.82 -11.55 7.24
CA VAL A 90 -8.57 -12.08 7.81
C VAL A 90 -7.41 -11.21 7.36
N ILE A 91 -6.66 -10.68 8.30
CA ILE A 91 -5.44 -9.91 8.04
C ILE A 91 -4.29 -10.89 7.80
N SER A 92 -3.66 -10.78 6.62
CA SER A 92 -2.59 -11.66 6.16
C SER A 92 -1.23 -10.98 6.28
N ASN A 93 -0.35 -11.57 7.04
CA ASN A 93 1.03 -11.13 7.27
C ASN A 93 2.00 -11.69 6.21
N GLU A 94 1.57 -11.76 4.95
CA GLU A 94 2.37 -12.28 3.83
C GLU A 94 2.07 -11.53 2.54
N PRO A 95 3.05 -11.41 1.64
CA PRO A 95 2.88 -10.69 0.36
C PRO A 95 2.02 -11.46 -0.66
N SER A 96 1.70 -12.72 -0.41
CA SER A 96 0.87 -13.57 -1.28
C SER A 96 -0.23 -14.29 -0.52
N ALA A 97 -1.28 -14.69 -1.23
CA ALA A 97 -2.36 -15.47 -0.63
C ALA A 97 -1.99 -16.94 -0.31
N THR A 98 -0.77 -17.37 -0.57
CA THR A 98 -0.38 -18.80 -0.47
C THR A 98 -0.60 -19.37 0.94
N LYS A 99 -0.22 -18.63 2.00
CA LYS A 99 -0.38 -19.06 3.39
C LYS A 99 -1.86 -19.15 3.79
N VAL A 100 -2.64 -18.12 3.46
CA VAL A 100 -4.08 -18.09 3.77
C VAL A 100 -4.86 -19.12 2.96
N ILE A 101 -4.48 -19.42 1.70
CA ILE A 101 -5.07 -20.51 0.90
C ILE A 101 -4.84 -21.87 1.58
N LYS A 102 -3.62 -22.13 2.06
CA LYS A 102 -3.28 -23.36 2.77
C LYS A 102 -4.04 -23.51 4.09
N LEU A 103 -4.27 -22.41 4.80
CA LEU A 103 -5.01 -22.38 6.06
C LEU A 103 -6.51 -22.56 5.83
N ILE A 104 -7.11 -21.72 4.98
CA ILE A 104 -8.56 -21.64 4.77
C ILE A 104 -9.07 -22.83 3.93
N LYS A 105 -8.25 -23.33 3.01
CA LYS A 105 -8.59 -24.37 2.05
C LYS A 105 -9.92 -24.07 1.32
N PRO A 106 -10.03 -22.91 0.66
CA PRO A 106 -11.30 -22.49 0.08
C PRO A 106 -11.70 -23.41 -1.08
N HIS A 107 -13.00 -23.69 -1.20
CA HIS A 107 -13.56 -24.37 -2.35
C HIS A 107 -13.45 -23.56 -3.63
N ILE A 108 -13.60 -22.21 -3.48
CA ILE A 108 -13.45 -21.26 -4.60
C ILE A 108 -12.56 -20.08 -4.15
N TYR A 109 -11.54 -19.82 -4.94
CA TYR A 109 -10.72 -18.61 -4.83
C TYR A 109 -11.11 -17.64 -5.94
N PHE A 110 -11.64 -16.48 -5.56
CA PHE A 110 -12.08 -15.47 -6.51
C PHE A 110 -10.97 -14.47 -6.79
N LYS A 111 -10.76 -14.15 -8.05
CA LYS A 111 -9.84 -13.13 -8.54
C LYS A 111 -10.55 -12.17 -9.48
N GLY A 112 -10.09 -10.93 -9.52
CA GLY A 112 -10.55 -9.96 -10.51
C GLY A 112 -10.16 -10.36 -11.96
N PRO A 113 -10.79 -9.74 -12.96
CA PRO A 113 -10.53 -10.04 -14.38
C PRO A 113 -9.08 -9.78 -14.80
N ASP A 114 -8.37 -8.88 -14.11
CA ASP A 114 -6.98 -8.52 -14.39
C ASP A 114 -5.99 -9.70 -14.24
N TYR A 115 -6.37 -10.72 -13.47
CA TYR A 115 -5.54 -11.92 -13.23
C TYR A 115 -5.82 -13.07 -14.21
N LYS A 116 -6.71 -12.86 -15.19
CA LYS A 116 -7.06 -13.90 -16.18
C LYS A 116 -5.87 -14.20 -17.12
N ASN A 117 -5.10 -13.18 -17.48
CA ASN A 117 -3.87 -13.34 -18.25
C ASN A 117 -2.67 -13.30 -17.31
N ASN A 118 -1.88 -14.37 -17.27
CA ASN A 118 -0.67 -14.46 -16.43
C ASN A 118 0.35 -13.33 -16.70
N LYS A 119 0.31 -12.70 -17.88
CA LYS A 119 1.16 -11.56 -18.26
C LYS A 119 0.77 -10.24 -17.54
N GLU A 120 -0.44 -10.15 -17.01
CA GLU A 120 -0.93 -8.98 -16.27
C GLU A 120 -0.74 -9.10 -14.75
N ASP A 121 -0.24 -10.25 -14.26
CA ASP A 121 0.10 -10.42 -12.84
C ASP A 121 1.44 -9.76 -12.52
N ILE A 122 1.36 -8.49 -12.12
CA ILE A 122 2.51 -7.68 -11.72
C ILE A 122 3.26 -8.28 -10.52
N THR A 123 2.58 -9.09 -9.70
CA THR A 123 3.14 -9.67 -8.47
C THR A 123 3.84 -11.00 -8.69
N GLY A 124 3.56 -11.72 -9.80
CA GLY A 124 4.07 -13.06 -10.10
C GLY A 124 3.59 -14.16 -9.16
N ASN A 125 2.67 -13.86 -8.24
CA ASN A 125 2.24 -14.76 -7.18
C ASN A 125 1.16 -15.76 -7.62
N ILE A 126 0.44 -15.48 -8.71
CA ILE A 126 -0.71 -16.29 -9.15
C ILE A 126 -0.36 -17.77 -9.39
N ILE A 127 0.86 -18.05 -9.84
CA ILE A 127 1.31 -19.42 -10.10
C ILE A 127 1.43 -20.21 -8.79
N LYS A 128 2.01 -19.59 -7.74
CA LYS A 128 2.15 -20.18 -6.41
C LYS A 128 0.78 -20.39 -5.75
N GLU A 129 -0.11 -19.41 -5.90
CA GLU A 129 -1.48 -19.45 -5.39
C GLU A 129 -2.29 -20.57 -6.07
N LYS A 130 -2.19 -20.71 -7.41
CA LYS A 130 -2.80 -21.82 -8.17
C LYS A 130 -2.31 -23.19 -7.69
N LYS A 131 -1.00 -23.34 -7.45
CA LYS A 131 -0.43 -24.58 -6.93
C LYS A 131 -0.96 -24.93 -5.54
N ALA A 132 -0.99 -23.93 -4.62
CA ALA A 132 -1.51 -24.12 -3.27
C ALA A 132 -3.00 -24.48 -3.27
N LEU A 133 -3.78 -23.89 -4.17
CA LEU A 133 -5.22 -24.14 -4.28
C LEU A 133 -5.50 -25.56 -4.82
N LYS A 134 -4.78 -26.01 -5.84
CA LYS A 134 -4.90 -27.38 -6.39
C LYS A 134 -4.65 -28.46 -5.35
N LEU A 135 -3.69 -28.27 -4.45
CA LEU A 135 -3.40 -29.20 -3.36
C LEU A 135 -4.60 -29.40 -2.40
N ASN A 136 -5.50 -28.42 -2.35
CA ASN A 136 -6.70 -28.44 -1.52
C ASN A 136 -7.98 -28.70 -2.31
N MET A 137 -7.90 -29.19 -3.56
CA MET A 137 -9.04 -29.44 -4.47
C MET A 137 -9.93 -28.20 -4.71
N GLY A 138 -9.43 -27.01 -4.43
CA GLY A 138 -10.11 -25.75 -4.70
C GLY A 138 -9.95 -25.31 -6.17
N LYS A 139 -10.85 -24.45 -6.63
CA LYS A 139 -10.83 -23.87 -7.98
C LYS A 139 -10.74 -22.36 -7.96
N ILE A 140 -10.06 -21.79 -8.98
CA ILE A 140 -10.09 -20.34 -9.24
C ILE A 140 -11.29 -20.00 -10.09
N VAL A 141 -11.95 -18.90 -9.73
CA VAL A 141 -13.02 -18.27 -10.52
C VAL A 141 -12.64 -16.80 -10.71
N TYR A 142 -12.64 -16.35 -11.96
CA TYR A 142 -12.42 -14.95 -12.30
C TYR A 142 -13.78 -14.27 -12.41
N THR A 143 -13.94 -13.14 -11.72
CA THR A 143 -15.16 -12.32 -11.83
C THR A 143 -15.17 -11.54 -13.13
N THR A 144 -16.35 -11.17 -13.59
CA THR A 144 -16.58 -10.68 -14.96
C THR A 144 -16.68 -9.17 -15.08
N ASP A 145 -16.58 -8.43 -13.98
CA ASP A 145 -16.86 -6.99 -13.95
C ASP A 145 -15.78 -6.16 -14.69
N ARG A 146 -16.18 -4.93 -15.09
CA ARG A 146 -15.26 -3.96 -15.71
C ARG A 146 -14.07 -3.67 -14.82
N LYS A 147 -12.90 -3.46 -15.45
CA LYS A 147 -11.66 -3.05 -14.77
C LYS A 147 -11.86 -1.73 -14.04
N PHE A 148 -12.12 -1.77 -12.75
CA PHE A 148 -12.02 -0.64 -11.86
C PHE A 148 -10.72 -0.77 -11.06
N SER A 149 -9.96 0.30 -10.96
CA SER A 149 -8.72 0.32 -10.19
C SER A 149 -8.69 1.55 -9.30
N SER A 150 -8.44 1.35 -8.00
CA SER A 150 -8.20 2.45 -7.06
C SER A 150 -7.12 3.42 -7.59
N THR A 151 -6.12 2.89 -8.30
CA THR A 151 -5.08 3.71 -8.93
C THR A 151 -5.63 4.59 -10.04
N VAL A 152 -6.57 4.09 -10.85
CA VAL A 152 -7.24 4.86 -11.91
C VAL A 152 -8.17 5.91 -11.29
N LEU A 153 -8.89 5.56 -10.23
CA LEU A 153 -9.73 6.52 -9.49
C LEU A 153 -8.88 7.65 -8.91
N LEU A 154 -7.78 7.34 -8.24
CA LEU A 154 -6.86 8.36 -7.71
C LEU A 154 -6.32 9.26 -8.83
N LYS A 155 -5.89 8.68 -9.97
CA LYS A 155 -5.38 9.46 -11.10
C LYS A 155 -6.43 10.35 -11.75
N ASN A 156 -7.68 9.90 -11.82
CA ASN A 156 -8.74 10.60 -12.56
C ASN A 156 -9.53 11.58 -11.69
N TYR A 157 -9.73 11.28 -10.41
CA TYR A 157 -10.61 12.05 -9.53
C TYR A 157 -9.88 12.86 -8.46
N ILE A 158 -8.66 12.45 -8.06
CA ILE A 158 -7.83 13.23 -7.17
C ILE A 158 -6.77 13.96 -8.00
N ASN A 159 -7.12 15.16 -8.43
CA ASN A 159 -6.24 16.03 -9.22
C ASN A 159 -5.16 16.65 -8.32
N PHE A 160 -4.08 15.92 -8.05
CA PHE A 160 -2.90 16.48 -7.37
C PHE A 160 -2.14 17.51 -8.21
N LEU A 161 -2.39 17.54 -9.52
CA LEU A 161 -1.70 18.43 -10.44
C LEU A 161 -2.64 19.52 -10.95
N SER A 162 -2.19 20.76 -10.87
CA SER A 162 -2.84 21.91 -11.50
C SER A 162 -2.88 21.73 -13.03
N LEU A 163 -3.75 22.50 -13.71
CA LEU A 163 -3.79 22.51 -15.17
C LEU A 163 -2.45 22.90 -15.78
N LYS A 164 -1.72 23.82 -15.15
CA LYS A 164 -0.39 24.25 -15.58
C LYS A 164 0.62 23.11 -15.54
N GLU A 165 0.64 22.32 -14.46
CA GLU A 165 1.53 21.16 -14.33
C GLU A 165 1.18 20.06 -15.31
N LYS A 166 -0.11 19.77 -15.52
CA LYS A 166 -0.56 18.81 -16.53
C LYS A 166 -0.10 19.20 -17.94
N ASN A 167 -0.24 20.47 -18.30
CA ASN A 167 0.20 20.99 -19.60
C ASN A 167 1.72 20.90 -19.74
N SER A 168 2.48 21.17 -18.68
CA SER A 168 3.93 21.03 -18.67
C SER A 168 4.38 19.59 -18.87
N ILE A 169 3.75 18.65 -18.14
CA ILE A 169 4.01 17.20 -18.30
C ILE A 169 3.65 16.73 -19.72
N LYS A 170 2.54 17.22 -20.29
CA LYS A 170 2.14 16.90 -21.66
C LYS A 170 3.22 17.32 -22.66
N LYS A 171 3.71 18.56 -22.58
CA LYS A 171 4.81 19.07 -23.42
C LYS A 171 6.09 18.23 -23.29
N ILE A 172 6.44 17.80 -22.07
CA ILE A 172 7.60 16.92 -21.85
C ILE A 172 7.39 15.58 -22.55
N LYS A 173 6.21 14.96 -22.41
CA LYS A 173 5.88 13.66 -23.05
C LYS A 173 5.88 13.72 -24.57
N GLU A 174 5.48 14.85 -25.16
CA GLU A 174 5.50 15.07 -26.60
C GLU A 174 6.95 15.18 -27.14
N LYS A 175 7.84 15.75 -26.33
CA LYS A 175 9.25 15.99 -26.73
C LYS A 175 10.19 14.82 -26.39
N TYR A 176 9.94 14.10 -25.29
CA TYR A 176 10.86 13.07 -24.77
C TYR A 176 10.08 11.78 -24.47
N ASN A 177 10.58 10.67 -24.94
CA ASN A 177 10.10 9.35 -24.52
C ASN A 177 10.77 8.92 -23.21
N PHE A 178 10.20 7.89 -22.56
CA PHE A 178 10.70 7.39 -21.27
C PHE A 178 12.17 6.92 -21.33
N LYS A 179 12.60 6.32 -22.44
CA LYS A 179 13.99 5.86 -22.62
C LYS A 179 14.98 7.04 -22.58
N ILE A 180 14.65 8.13 -23.26
CA ILE A 180 15.50 9.33 -23.27
C ILE A 180 15.62 9.92 -21.86
N ILE A 181 14.49 10.04 -21.14
CA ILE A 181 14.50 10.57 -19.76
C ILE A 181 15.31 9.65 -18.83
N SER A 182 15.10 8.34 -18.91
CA SER A 182 15.86 7.38 -18.11
C SER A 182 17.36 7.43 -18.41
N SER A 183 17.74 7.52 -19.68
CA SER A 183 19.16 7.66 -20.09
C SER A 183 19.78 8.95 -19.55
N LEU A 184 19.07 10.06 -19.59
CA LEU A 184 19.55 11.33 -19.01
C LEU A 184 19.79 11.22 -17.51
N ILE A 185 18.87 10.56 -16.78
CA ILE A 185 19.02 10.31 -15.33
C ILE A 185 20.22 9.40 -15.05
N GLU A 186 20.40 8.32 -15.82
CA GLU A 186 21.58 7.44 -15.67
C GLU A 186 22.90 8.19 -15.94
N ASN A 187 22.92 9.09 -16.91
CA ASN A 187 24.11 9.91 -17.22
C ASN A 187 24.48 10.87 -16.06
N LEU A 188 23.51 11.26 -15.22
CA LEU A 188 23.82 12.06 -14.02
C LEU A 188 24.76 11.34 -13.05
N LYS A 189 24.77 10.01 -13.05
CA LYS A 189 25.66 9.22 -12.18
C LYS A 189 27.14 9.48 -12.38
N SER A 190 27.54 9.91 -13.56
CA SER A 190 28.94 10.28 -13.89
C SER A 190 29.33 11.67 -13.41
N ILE A 191 28.37 12.51 -13.04
CA ILE A 191 28.62 13.89 -12.60
C ILE A 191 28.99 13.86 -11.12
N VAL A 192 29.97 14.67 -10.74
CA VAL A 192 30.38 14.87 -9.34
C VAL A 192 30.12 16.34 -8.97
N PRO A 193 28.89 16.68 -8.52
CA PRO A 193 28.58 18.04 -8.13
C PRO A 193 29.28 18.42 -6.83
N THR A 194 29.68 19.71 -6.72
CA THR A 194 30.14 20.30 -5.48
C THR A 194 29.12 21.32 -4.98
N VAL A 195 28.60 21.09 -3.80
CA VAL A 195 27.68 21.99 -3.11
C VAL A 195 28.48 22.85 -2.14
N VAL A 196 28.36 24.17 -2.28
CA VAL A 196 29.03 25.14 -1.40
C VAL A 196 27.95 25.94 -0.66
N GLY A 197 27.99 25.96 0.66
CA GLY A 197 27.03 26.72 1.46
C GLY A 197 26.92 26.22 2.90
N GLU A 198 26.13 26.90 3.67
CA GLU A 198 25.91 26.59 5.08
C GLU A 198 25.07 25.32 5.25
N THR A 199 25.52 24.41 6.12
CA THR A 199 24.78 23.25 6.54
C THR A 199 24.01 23.57 7.82
N ILE A 200 22.70 23.39 7.78
CA ILE A 200 21.80 23.65 8.89
C ILE A 200 21.31 22.31 9.46
N ILE A 201 21.25 22.20 10.77
CA ILE A 201 20.59 21.08 11.46
C ILE A 201 19.32 21.58 12.11
N ASP A 202 18.18 21.34 11.45
CA ASP A 202 16.87 21.68 12.00
C ASP A 202 16.48 20.67 13.08
N LYS A 203 16.23 21.17 14.28
CA LYS A 203 15.78 20.35 15.40
C LYS A 203 14.32 20.66 15.74
N TYR A 204 13.44 19.73 15.43
CA TYR A 204 12.02 19.77 15.78
C TYR A 204 11.81 19.15 17.15
N GLN A 205 11.39 19.95 18.12
CA GLN A 205 11.08 19.47 19.47
C GLN A 205 9.58 19.24 19.61
N PHE A 206 9.17 17.99 19.75
CA PHE A 206 7.77 17.61 20.01
C PHE A 206 7.48 17.72 21.50
N THR A 207 6.38 18.39 21.81
CA THR A 207 5.97 18.67 23.18
C THR A 207 4.49 18.38 23.39
N GLU A 208 4.10 18.18 24.64
CA GLU A 208 2.72 18.08 25.09
C GLU A 208 2.40 19.30 25.96
N THR A 209 1.30 19.98 25.68
CA THR A 209 0.85 21.12 26.46
C THR A 209 0.30 20.65 27.81
N LEU A 210 0.90 21.13 28.90
CA LEU A 210 0.44 20.84 30.27
C LEU A 210 -0.57 21.88 30.79
N GLY A 211 -0.72 23.03 30.10
CA GLY A 211 -1.59 24.12 30.51
C GLY A 211 -0.83 25.42 30.75
N LYS A 212 -1.46 26.37 31.48
CA LYS A 212 -0.82 27.62 31.86
C LYS A 212 -0.02 27.46 33.16
N SER A 213 1.10 28.16 33.23
CA SER A 213 1.87 28.30 34.47
C SER A 213 1.02 28.96 35.58
N GLY A 214 1.12 28.48 36.80
CA GLY A 214 0.48 29.10 37.95
C GLY A 214 1.19 30.39 38.43
N LYS A 215 2.41 30.66 37.92
CA LYS A 215 3.23 31.80 38.38
C LYS A 215 3.36 32.91 37.34
N GLU A 216 3.29 32.56 36.04
CA GLU A 216 3.46 33.49 34.93
C GLU A 216 2.48 33.21 33.80
N PRO A 217 2.10 34.20 32.96
CA PRO A 217 1.12 34.02 31.88
C PRO A 217 1.74 33.33 30.66
N VAL A 218 2.41 32.19 30.88
CA VAL A 218 3.06 31.39 29.85
C VAL A 218 2.50 29.96 29.79
N LEU A 219 2.54 29.35 28.62
CA LEU A 219 2.19 27.94 28.43
C LEU A 219 3.33 27.03 28.88
N VAL A 220 2.99 25.98 29.59
CA VAL A 220 3.94 24.96 30.04
C VAL A 220 3.84 23.76 29.12
N PHE A 221 4.99 23.33 28.63
CA PHE A 221 5.11 22.18 27.73
C PHE A 221 6.01 21.11 28.34
N LYS A 222 5.55 19.87 28.27
CA LYS A 222 6.36 18.70 28.58
C LYS A 222 7.06 18.24 27.31
N LYS A 223 8.38 18.23 27.32
CA LYS A 223 9.19 17.68 26.23
C LYS A 223 8.95 16.17 26.09
N LYS A 224 8.65 15.69 24.87
CA LYS A 224 8.48 14.26 24.54
C LYS A 224 9.72 13.71 23.87
N TYR A 225 9.94 14.06 22.62
CA TYR A 225 11.07 13.64 21.80
C TYR A 225 11.48 14.75 20.85
N PHE A 226 12.56 14.55 20.13
CA PHE A 226 12.97 15.46 19.06
C PHE A 226 13.39 14.69 17.81
N GLU A 227 13.27 15.36 16.69
CA GLU A 227 13.77 14.90 15.39
C GLU A 227 14.76 15.93 14.87
N LYS A 228 15.79 15.44 14.15
CA LYS A 228 16.78 16.30 13.49
C LYS A 228 16.73 16.10 11.99
N TYR A 229 16.71 17.16 11.25
CA TYR A 229 16.72 17.17 9.81
C TYR A 229 17.90 17.97 9.28
N LEU A 230 18.46 17.48 8.18
CA LEU A 230 19.55 18.17 7.49
C LEU A 230 18.93 19.23 6.58
N GLY A 231 19.28 20.50 6.82
CA GLY A 231 18.88 21.70 6.06
C GLY A 231 20.01 22.32 5.28
N GLY A 232 19.72 23.41 4.59
CA GLY A 232 20.71 24.19 3.83
C GLY A 232 21.47 23.38 2.77
N ALA A 233 22.75 23.62 2.65
CA ALA A 233 23.64 22.95 1.69
C ALA A 233 23.68 21.43 1.90
N GLY A 234 23.57 20.97 3.16
CA GLY A 234 23.50 19.55 3.48
C GLY A 234 22.27 18.85 2.90
N ALA A 235 21.10 19.49 2.96
CA ALA A 235 19.88 18.96 2.35
C ALA A 235 20.02 18.86 0.83
N ILE A 236 20.57 19.87 0.17
CA ILE A 236 20.83 19.87 -1.28
C ILE A 236 21.78 18.71 -1.64
N CYS A 237 22.86 18.54 -0.89
CA CYS A 237 23.81 17.45 -1.10
C CYS A 237 23.15 16.07 -0.98
N ARG A 238 22.29 15.88 0.03
CA ARG A 238 21.50 14.66 0.20
C ARG A 238 20.55 14.40 -0.98
N HIS A 239 19.88 15.44 -1.50
CA HIS A 239 19.04 15.29 -2.68
C HIS A 239 19.83 14.90 -3.92
N LEU A 240 20.97 15.56 -4.17
CA LEU A 240 21.84 15.25 -5.30
C LEU A 240 22.38 13.82 -5.23
N SER A 241 22.73 13.32 -4.04
CA SER A 241 23.21 11.94 -3.86
C SER A 241 22.19 10.86 -4.24
N SER A 242 20.92 11.22 -4.44
CA SER A 242 19.90 10.31 -4.98
C SER A 242 20.02 10.10 -6.50
N PHE A 243 20.75 10.96 -7.20
CA PHE A 243 20.89 10.95 -8.66
C PHE A 243 22.32 10.71 -9.12
N VAL A 244 23.32 11.01 -8.29
CA VAL A 244 24.74 10.91 -8.63
C VAL A 244 25.47 9.97 -7.68
N ASN A 245 26.57 9.35 -8.16
CA ASN A 245 27.35 8.41 -7.34
C ASN A 245 28.17 9.09 -6.24
N LYS A 246 28.55 10.36 -6.45
CA LYS A 246 29.38 11.12 -5.52
C LYS A 246 28.96 12.58 -5.53
N THR A 247 28.90 13.20 -4.35
CA THR A 247 28.68 14.64 -4.16
C THR A 247 29.71 15.17 -3.20
N ASN A 248 30.30 16.31 -3.51
CA ASN A 248 31.19 17.04 -2.60
C ASN A 248 30.38 18.11 -1.86
N LEU A 249 30.60 18.25 -0.56
CA LEU A 249 30.00 19.31 0.26
C LEU A 249 31.13 20.17 0.86
N LEU A 250 31.10 21.45 0.57
CA LEU A 250 31.95 22.47 1.18
C LEU A 250 31.09 23.36 2.07
N SER A 251 31.20 23.22 3.37
CA SER A 251 30.29 23.83 4.33
C SER A 251 31.01 24.24 5.62
N TYR A 252 30.38 25.17 6.33
CA TYR A 252 30.74 25.45 7.72
C TYR A 252 29.92 24.53 8.64
N LEU A 253 30.58 24.00 9.66
CA LEU A 253 29.94 23.40 10.81
C LEU A 253 30.00 24.44 11.94
N GLY A 254 28.83 24.76 12.53
CA GLY A 254 28.82 25.54 13.76
C GLY A 254 29.52 24.79 14.90
N GLN A 255 30.08 25.57 15.85
CA GLN A 255 30.65 25.02 17.08
C GLN A 255 29.57 24.40 17.98
#